data_b61ee5525f3c067905b5ce6e1d4cf264
#
_entry.id   b61ee5525f3c067905b5ce6e1d4cf264
#
_cell.length_a   1.000
_cell.length_b   1.000
_cell.length_c   1.000
_cell.angle_alpha   90.00
_cell.angle_beta   90.00
_cell.angle_gamma   90.00
#
_symmetry.space_group_name_H-M   'P 1'
#
loop_
_entity.id
_entity.type
_entity.pdbx_description
1 polymer ?
#
loop_
_entity_poly.entity_id
_entity_poly.type
_entity_poly.pdbx_seq_one_letter_code
_entity_poly.pdbx_strand_id
1 'polypeptide(L)'
;MDSWTPIYPSELRPFYGGNGVNNILFTQYTLTGNTDYNPRFIPFKTKERNSYSIGIGFSQILHKNIQAALALDFVQQEGLLSTPFQRVYFGDIDDSFIQNFHLADAVERLPDTRYKIALGGRLNWFVNAYTTVRTYYRYYFDDWGINSHTASMEIPIKIANKFTLYPSYRFYNQTAADYFRPYEKALS
;
A
#
# COMPACT_ATOMS: atom_id res chain seq x y z
N MET A 1 0.71 -18.61 -6.89
CA MET A 1 -0.54 -17.99 -7.39
C MET A 1 -1.46 -17.81 -6.19
N ASP A 2 -1.67 -16.60 -5.76
CA ASP A 2 -2.61 -16.32 -4.69
C ASP A 2 -3.95 -15.95 -5.33
N SER A 3 -4.94 -16.83 -5.26
CA SER A 3 -6.28 -16.54 -5.73
C SER A 3 -7.06 -15.85 -4.62
N TRP A 4 -7.51 -14.64 -4.87
CA TRP A 4 -8.37 -13.89 -3.97
C TRP A 4 -9.83 -14.03 -4.38
N THR A 5 -10.63 -14.65 -3.54
CA THR A 5 -12.08 -14.60 -3.67
C THR A 5 -12.60 -13.64 -2.62
N PRO A 6 -13.07 -12.45 -2.99
CA PRO A 6 -13.65 -11.53 -2.02
C PRO A 6 -14.91 -12.18 -1.43
N ILE A 7 -14.89 -12.42 -0.12
CA ILE A 7 -16.06 -12.83 0.65
C ILE A 7 -16.74 -11.53 1.08
N TYR A 8 -17.81 -11.18 0.40
CA TYR A 8 -18.65 -10.07 0.85
C TYR A 8 -19.57 -10.60 1.96
N PRO A 9 -19.55 -10.03 3.18
CA PRO A 9 -20.59 -10.28 4.15
C PRO A 9 -21.95 -10.01 3.49
N SER A 10 -22.95 -10.86 3.75
CA SER A 10 -24.28 -10.75 3.13
C SER A 10 -24.93 -9.39 3.37
N GLU A 11 -24.62 -8.77 4.50
CA GLU A 11 -25.06 -7.43 4.88
C GLU A 11 -24.42 -6.30 4.06
N LEU A 12 -23.21 -6.51 3.52
CA LEU A 12 -22.50 -5.52 2.73
C LEU A 12 -22.65 -5.73 1.20
N ARG A 13 -23.16 -6.88 0.78
CA ARG A 13 -23.42 -7.15 -0.64
C ARG A 13 -24.23 -6.06 -1.34
N PRO A 14 -25.27 -5.54 -0.70
CA PRO A 14 -26.03 -4.45 -1.27
C PRO A 14 -25.19 -3.20 -1.54
N PHE A 15 -24.17 -2.92 -0.77
CA PHE A 15 -23.35 -1.70 -0.85
C PHE A 15 -22.13 -1.84 -1.76
N TYR A 16 -21.79 -3.06 -2.20
CA TYR A 16 -20.58 -3.35 -2.98
C TYR A 16 -20.83 -3.98 -4.36
N GLY A 17 -22.05 -3.89 -4.87
CA GLY A 17 -22.32 -4.19 -6.27
C GLY A 17 -22.64 -5.65 -6.58
N GLY A 18 -23.51 -6.24 -5.85
CA GLY A 18 -24.24 -7.42 -6.32
C GLY A 18 -25.45 -7.00 -7.16
N ASN A 19 -25.78 -7.76 -8.20
CA ASN A 19 -26.96 -7.55 -9.06
C ASN A 19 -28.33 -7.57 -8.32
N GLY A 20 -28.34 -7.72 -6.99
CA GLY A 20 -29.54 -7.76 -6.16
C GLY A 20 -29.69 -6.59 -5.20
N VAL A 21 -28.79 -5.62 -5.26
CA VAL A 21 -28.73 -4.51 -4.32
C VAL A 21 -29.99 -3.65 -4.33
N ASN A 22 -30.50 -3.38 -5.50
CA ASN A 22 -31.49 -2.32 -5.66
C ASN A 22 -32.89 -2.70 -5.16
N ASN A 23 -33.20 -3.98 -5.02
CA ASN A 23 -34.57 -4.38 -4.72
C ASN A 23 -34.85 -4.63 -3.24
N ILE A 24 -33.91 -5.10 -2.43
CA ILE A 24 -34.20 -5.51 -1.05
C ILE A 24 -34.02 -4.33 -0.09
N LEU A 25 -32.98 -3.55 -0.22
CA LEU A 25 -32.70 -2.44 0.69
C LEU A 25 -33.65 -1.27 0.48
N PHE A 26 -33.90 -0.91 -0.77
CA PHE A 26 -34.80 0.21 -1.08
C PHE A 26 -36.28 -0.11 -0.88
N THR A 27 -36.64 -1.37 -0.73
CA THR A 27 -38.01 -1.78 -0.34
C THR A 27 -38.22 -1.83 1.18
N GLN A 28 -37.14 -2.02 1.96
CA GLN A 28 -37.23 -2.15 3.40
C GLN A 28 -36.89 -0.87 4.16
N TYR A 29 -36.09 0.01 3.58
CA TYR A 29 -35.57 1.22 4.23
C TYR A 29 -35.82 2.45 3.39
N THR A 30 -36.09 3.57 4.04
CA THR A 30 -36.26 4.85 3.37
C THR A 30 -34.90 5.45 3.02
N LEU A 31 -34.70 5.74 1.74
CA LEU A 31 -33.55 6.49 1.25
C LEU A 31 -33.73 7.97 1.61
N THR A 32 -32.69 8.61 2.15
CA THR A 32 -32.66 10.03 2.50
C THR A 32 -31.41 10.69 1.90
N GLY A 33 -31.42 12.02 1.80
CA GLY A 33 -30.41 12.76 1.06
C GLY A 33 -30.71 12.73 -0.43
N ASN A 34 -29.73 12.38 -1.25
CA ASN A 34 -29.95 12.18 -2.68
C ASN A 34 -30.77 10.90 -2.91
N THR A 35 -32.01 11.08 -3.38
CA THR A 35 -32.94 9.96 -3.65
C THR A 35 -32.70 9.30 -5.03
N ASP A 36 -31.91 9.92 -5.89
CA ASP A 36 -31.53 9.38 -7.21
C ASP A 36 -30.25 8.54 -7.14
N TYR A 37 -30.01 7.89 -6.00
CA TYR A 37 -28.82 7.07 -5.77
C TYR A 37 -28.61 6.03 -6.86
N ASN A 38 -27.52 6.17 -7.58
CA ASN A 38 -27.13 5.27 -8.68
C ASN A 38 -25.65 4.87 -8.58
N PRO A 39 -25.30 3.90 -7.74
CA PRO A 39 -23.91 3.52 -7.47
C PRO A 39 -23.27 2.84 -8.68
N ARG A 40 -21.98 3.14 -8.91
CA ARG A 40 -21.17 2.55 -9.98
C ARG A 40 -20.43 1.30 -9.50
N PHE A 41 -21.16 0.26 -9.15
CA PHE A 41 -20.56 -1.01 -8.73
C PHE A 41 -20.35 -1.97 -9.91
N ILE A 42 -19.19 -1.92 -10.51
CA ILE A 42 -18.81 -2.83 -11.59
C ILE A 42 -18.08 -4.03 -10.98
N PRO A 43 -18.49 -5.29 -11.24
CA PRO A 43 -17.78 -6.47 -10.75
C PRO A 43 -16.32 -6.49 -11.19
N PHE A 44 -15.44 -7.04 -10.34
CA PHE A 44 -14.05 -7.26 -10.71
C PHE A 44 -13.95 -8.41 -11.71
N LYS A 45 -13.32 -8.15 -12.85
CA LYS A 45 -13.11 -9.16 -13.91
C LYS A 45 -12.10 -10.21 -13.46
N THR A 46 -11.02 -9.77 -12.83
CA THR A 46 -9.91 -10.61 -12.36
C THR A 46 -10.01 -10.74 -10.85
N LYS A 47 -9.87 -11.96 -10.34
CA LYS A 47 -9.87 -12.27 -8.91
C LYS A 47 -8.51 -12.78 -8.43
N GLU A 48 -7.64 -13.08 -9.37
CA GLU A 48 -6.29 -13.58 -9.10
C GLU A 48 -5.31 -12.42 -8.99
N ARG A 49 -4.25 -12.62 -8.25
CA ARG A 49 -3.14 -11.71 -8.14
C ARG A 49 -1.84 -12.47 -8.29
N ASN A 50 -1.02 -12.05 -9.23
CA ASN A 50 0.31 -12.58 -9.44
C ASN A 50 1.36 -11.52 -9.08
N SER A 51 2.50 -11.98 -8.57
CA SER A 51 3.64 -11.11 -8.27
C SER A 51 4.92 -11.81 -8.71
N TYR A 52 5.65 -11.16 -9.59
CA TYR A 52 6.94 -11.61 -10.08
C TYR A 52 8.00 -10.65 -9.54
N SER A 53 9.10 -11.20 -9.02
CA SER A 53 10.18 -10.36 -8.51
C SER A 53 11.54 -10.90 -8.94
N ILE A 54 12.44 -9.98 -9.25
CA ILE A 54 13.85 -10.26 -9.48
C ILE A 54 14.67 -9.28 -8.65
N GLY A 55 15.67 -9.80 -7.94
CA GLY A 55 16.58 -9.01 -7.13
C GLY A 55 18.02 -9.27 -7.51
N ILE A 56 18.82 -8.22 -7.56
CA ILE A 56 20.27 -8.27 -7.78
C ILE A 56 20.93 -7.62 -6.59
N GLY A 57 21.87 -8.35 -5.97
CA GLY A 57 22.66 -7.86 -4.85
C GLY A 57 24.15 -7.94 -5.15
N PHE A 58 24.87 -6.88 -4.78
CA PHE A 58 26.32 -6.83 -4.84
C PHE A 58 26.87 -6.39 -3.48
N SER A 59 27.84 -7.11 -2.96
CA SER A 59 28.49 -6.75 -1.69
C SER A 59 30.00 -6.87 -1.82
N GLN A 60 30.71 -5.87 -1.31
CA GLN A 60 32.17 -5.82 -1.38
C GLN A 60 32.76 -5.24 -0.11
N ILE A 61 33.93 -5.75 0.28
CA ILE A 61 34.79 -5.15 1.28
C ILE A 61 35.64 -4.11 0.58
N LEU A 62 35.34 -2.82 0.86
CA LEU A 62 36.07 -1.69 0.27
C LEU A 62 37.40 -1.43 0.97
N HIS A 63 37.45 -1.66 2.26
CA HIS A 63 38.62 -1.49 3.12
C HIS A 63 38.52 -2.49 4.28
N LYS A 64 39.62 -2.74 4.98
CA LYS A 64 39.66 -3.64 6.15
C LYS A 64 38.58 -3.39 7.20
N ASN A 65 38.06 -2.15 7.26
CA ASN A 65 37.06 -1.71 8.21
C ASN A 65 35.73 -1.29 7.54
N ILE A 66 35.60 -1.36 6.22
CA ILE A 66 34.43 -0.84 5.49
C ILE A 66 33.92 -1.90 4.53
N GLN A 67 32.67 -2.28 4.72
CA GLN A 67 31.91 -3.12 3.82
C GLN A 67 30.73 -2.33 3.23
N ALA A 68 30.56 -2.41 1.93
CA ALA A 68 29.41 -1.85 1.23
C ALA A 68 28.60 -2.94 0.55
N ALA A 69 27.30 -2.73 0.45
CA ALA A 69 26.39 -3.57 -0.33
C ALA A 69 25.38 -2.71 -1.06
N LEU A 70 25.05 -3.11 -2.29
CA LEU A 70 24.00 -2.53 -3.11
C LEU A 70 22.98 -3.62 -3.45
N ALA A 71 21.72 -3.24 -3.53
CA ALA A 71 20.64 -4.12 -3.94
C ALA A 71 19.69 -3.37 -4.88
N LEU A 72 19.27 -4.06 -5.93
CA LEU A 72 18.24 -3.59 -6.86
C LEU A 72 17.16 -4.65 -6.94
N ASP A 73 15.92 -4.26 -6.61
CA ASP A 73 14.75 -5.10 -6.70
C ASP A 73 13.80 -4.55 -7.75
N PHE A 74 13.35 -5.42 -8.63
CA PHE A 74 12.26 -5.16 -9.57
C PHE A 74 11.10 -6.09 -9.27
N VAL A 75 9.88 -5.54 -9.19
CA VAL A 75 8.67 -6.31 -8.90
C VAL A 75 7.57 -5.89 -9.88
N GLN A 76 6.99 -6.88 -10.54
CA GLN A 76 5.76 -6.74 -11.33
C GLN A 76 4.62 -7.42 -10.59
N GLN A 77 3.52 -6.70 -10.42
CA GLN A 77 2.27 -7.23 -9.89
C GLN A 77 1.19 -7.09 -10.95
N GLU A 78 0.34 -8.09 -11.07
CA GLU A 78 -0.79 -8.11 -12.00
C GLU A 78 -2.01 -8.79 -11.40
N GLY A 79 -3.19 -8.38 -11.83
CA GLY A 79 -4.46 -8.92 -11.40
C GLY A 79 -5.22 -8.01 -10.43
N LEU A 80 -5.87 -8.56 -9.40
CA LEU A 80 -6.65 -7.78 -8.45
C LEU A 80 -5.74 -7.02 -7.49
N LEU A 81 -5.46 -5.75 -7.80
CA LEU A 81 -4.66 -4.86 -6.97
C LEU A 81 -5.51 -3.83 -6.19
N SER A 82 -6.79 -3.69 -6.54
CA SER A 82 -7.75 -2.86 -5.81
C SER A 82 -8.16 -3.51 -4.50
N THR A 83 -8.61 -2.68 -3.54
CA THR A 83 -9.21 -3.15 -2.29
C THR A 83 -10.73 -3.24 -2.46
N PRO A 84 -11.32 -4.46 -2.60
CA PRO A 84 -12.74 -4.62 -2.96
C PRO A 84 -13.72 -4.04 -1.93
N PHE A 85 -13.25 -3.74 -0.73
CA PHE A 85 -14.06 -3.20 0.36
C PHE A 85 -13.87 -1.70 0.58
N GLN A 86 -12.93 -1.08 -0.14
CA GLN A 86 -12.71 0.37 -0.05
C GLN A 86 -13.84 1.11 -0.74
N ARG A 87 -14.59 1.86 0.05
CA ARG A 87 -15.69 2.70 -0.44
C ARG A 87 -15.14 4.00 -0.99
N VAL A 88 -15.73 4.47 -2.09
CA VAL A 88 -15.43 5.75 -2.70
C VAL A 88 -16.66 6.63 -2.62
N TYR A 89 -16.47 7.88 -2.22
CA TYR A 89 -17.45 8.93 -2.13
C TYR A 89 -16.99 10.06 -3.03
N PHE A 90 -17.85 10.51 -3.93
CA PHE A 90 -17.53 11.60 -4.85
C PHE A 90 -18.02 12.94 -4.29
N GLY A 91 -17.15 13.94 -4.31
CA GLY A 91 -17.48 15.26 -3.79
C GLY A 91 -18.38 16.11 -4.69
N ASP A 92 -18.68 15.64 -5.90
CA ASP A 92 -19.57 16.24 -6.89
C ASP A 92 -20.95 15.55 -6.96
N ILE A 93 -21.19 14.56 -6.12
CA ILE A 93 -22.46 13.85 -5.98
C ILE A 93 -23.01 14.10 -4.57
N ASP A 94 -24.29 14.42 -4.48
CA ASP A 94 -24.96 14.61 -3.20
C ASP A 94 -25.05 13.28 -2.43
N ASP A 95 -24.80 13.34 -1.14
CA ASP A 95 -24.79 12.18 -0.25
C ASP A 95 -26.14 11.45 -0.17
N SER A 96 -26.09 10.14 -0.19
CA SER A 96 -27.25 9.26 -0.01
C SER A 96 -27.10 8.44 1.27
N PHE A 97 -28.20 8.33 2.01
CA PHE A 97 -28.22 7.62 3.29
C PHE A 97 -29.38 6.61 3.35
N ILE A 98 -29.15 5.49 4.04
CA ILE A 98 -30.20 4.60 4.54
C ILE A 98 -30.13 4.63 6.06
N GLN A 99 -31.14 5.21 6.71
CA GLN A 99 -31.10 5.54 8.13
C GLN A 99 -29.90 6.44 8.43
N ASN A 100 -28.97 5.99 9.28
CA ASN A 100 -27.74 6.71 9.61
C ASN A 100 -26.52 6.21 8.81
N PHE A 101 -26.73 5.33 7.81
CA PHE A 101 -25.63 4.73 7.05
C PHE A 101 -25.42 5.47 5.73
N HIS A 102 -24.23 6.07 5.59
CA HIS A 102 -23.81 6.74 4.37
C HIS A 102 -23.51 5.71 3.28
N LEU A 103 -24.21 5.80 2.16
CA LEU A 103 -24.04 4.92 1.00
C LEU A 103 -22.86 5.35 0.17
N ALA A 104 -22.06 4.40 -0.27
CA ALA A 104 -20.91 4.66 -1.13
C ALA A 104 -21.34 4.76 -2.60
N ASP A 105 -20.76 5.70 -3.34
CA ASP A 105 -21.04 5.91 -4.76
C ASP A 105 -20.35 4.85 -5.64
N ALA A 106 -19.18 4.38 -5.20
CA ALA A 106 -18.38 3.40 -5.93
C ALA A 106 -17.51 2.56 -5.00
N VAL A 107 -16.83 1.59 -5.57
CA VAL A 107 -15.75 0.81 -4.96
C VAL A 107 -14.44 1.20 -5.62
N GLU A 108 -13.35 1.21 -4.86
CA GLU A 108 -12.01 1.52 -5.36
C GLU A 108 -11.67 0.70 -6.61
N ARG A 109 -11.15 1.40 -7.62
CA ARG A 109 -10.66 0.83 -8.86
C ARG A 109 -9.25 1.34 -9.13
N LEU A 110 -8.30 0.44 -8.96
CA LEU A 110 -6.90 0.67 -9.30
C LEU A 110 -6.56 -0.12 -10.56
N PRO A 111 -5.53 0.27 -11.31
CA PRO A 111 -5.01 -0.52 -12.41
C PRO A 111 -4.71 -1.95 -11.98
N ASP A 112 -4.86 -2.88 -12.90
CA ASP A 112 -4.60 -4.31 -12.69
C ASP A 112 -3.12 -4.69 -12.86
N THR A 113 -2.25 -3.71 -13.10
CA THR A 113 -0.80 -3.88 -13.19
C THR A 113 -0.09 -2.84 -12.33
N ARG A 114 1.06 -3.23 -11.77
CA ARG A 114 1.94 -2.35 -10.99
C ARG A 114 3.39 -2.79 -11.09
N TYR A 115 4.25 -1.87 -11.50
CA TYR A 115 5.70 -2.05 -11.55
C TYR A 115 6.37 -1.29 -10.43
N LYS A 116 7.28 -1.96 -9.71
CA LYS A 116 7.98 -1.39 -8.57
C LYS A 116 9.46 -1.59 -8.73
N ILE A 117 10.22 -0.56 -8.41
CA ILE A 117 11.68 -0.62 -8.38
C ILE A 117 12.16 -0.10 -7.03
N ALA A 118 13.09 -0.83 -6.43
CA ALA A 118 13.74 -0.40 -5.22
C ALA A 118 15.26 -0.53 -5.35
N LEU A 119 15.95 0.57 -5.07
CA LEU A 119 17.40 0.64 -5.01
C LEU A 119 17.82 0.83 -3.56
N GLY A 120 18.60 -0.11 -3.02
CA GLY A 120 19.09 -0.08 -1.65
C GLY A 120 20.62 -0.03 -1.58
N GLY A 121 21.13 0.68 -0.59
CA GLY A 121 22.55 0.69 -0.26
C GLY A 121 22.76 0.49 1.23
N ARG A 122 23.77 -0.28 1.59
CA ARG A 122 24.19 -0.50 2.98
C ARG A 122 25.67 -0.27 3.09
N LEU A 123 26.09 0.42 4.16
CA LEU A 123 27.47 0.58 4.50
C LEU A 123 27.67 0.23 5.98
N ASN A 124 28.60 -0.69 6.23
CA ASN A 124 29.03 -1.08 7.56
C ASN A 124 30.46 -0.60 7.76
N TRP A 125 30.67 0.25 8.76
CA TRP A 125 31.97 0.75 9.14
C TRP A 125 32.34 0.26 10.56
N PHE A 126 33.35 -0.58 10.62
CA PHE A 126 33.93 -1.08 11.85
C PHE A 126 34.94 -0.06 12.38
N VAL A 127 34.45 0.80 13.28
CA VAL A 127 35.24 1.90 13.83
C VAL A 127 36.37 1.34 14.71
N ASN A 128 36.03 0.39 15.60
CA ASN A 128 36.96 -0.32 16.47
C ASN A 128 36.34 -1.64 16.95
N ALA A 129 37.03 -2.38 17.84
CA ALA A 129 36.57 -3.67 18.39
C ALA A 129 35.23 -3.60 19.16
N TYR A 130 34.80 -2.41 19.56
CA TYR A 130 33.62 -2.19 20.39
C TYR A 130 32.48 -1.50 19.66
N THR A 131 32.77 -0.82 18.54
CA THR A 131 31.80 0.06 17.87
C THR A 131 31.77 -0.18 16.38
N THR A 132 30.58 -0.38 15.85
CA THR A 132 30.31 -0.47 14.41
C THR A 132 29.24 0.56 14.07
N VAL A 133 29.37 1.24 12.96
CA VAL A 133 28.31 2.09 12.38
C VAL A 133 27.73 1.35 11.18
N ARG A 134 26.42 1.15 11.20
CA ARG A 134 25.66 0.51 10.14
C ARG A 134 24.69 1.52 9.57
N THR A 135 24.78 1.78 8.29
CA THR A 135 23.87 2.67 7.59
C THR A 135 23.15 1.93 6.50
N TYR A 136 21.92 2.32 6.27
CA TYR A 136 21.10 1.79 5.20
C TYR A 136 20.29 2.92 4.58
N TYR A 137 20.26 2.95 3.25
CA TYR A 137 19.41 3.83 2.48
C TYR A 137 18.69 3.04 1.41
N ARG A 138 17.39 3.31 1.22
CA ARG A 138 16.56 2.72 0.17
C ARG A 138 15.74 3.80 -0.49
N TYR A 139 15.83 3.86 -1.79
CA TYR A 139 14.93 4.59 -2.67
C TYR A 139 13.99 3.61 -3.34
N TYR A 140 12.69 3.91 -3.30
CA TYR A 140 11.64 3.12 -3.93
C TYR A 140 10.81 4.03 -4.81
N PHE A 141 10.43 3.55 -5.98
CA PHE A 141 9.45 4.19 -6.83
C PHE A 141 8.64 3.15 -7.59
N ASP A 142 7.42 3.55 -8.02
CA ASP A 142 6.54 2.73 -8.81
C ASP A 142 5.76 3.56 -9.84
N ASP A 143 5.08 2.86 -10.75
CA ASP A 143 4.25 3.45 -11.80
C ASP A 143 2.89 3.99 -11.28
N TRP A 144 2.62 3.84 -9.99
CA TRP A 144 1.47 4.48 -9.32
C TRP A 144 1.82 5.84 -8.70
N GLY A 145 2.98 6.39 -9.01
CA GLY A 145 3.45 7.70 -8.56
C GLY A 145 4.02 7.71 -7.13
N ILE A 146 4.14 6.55 -6.48
CA ILE A 146 4.73 6.48 -5.15
C ILE A 146 6.25 6.54 -5.27
N ASN A 147 6.83 7.53 -4.59
CA ASN A 147 8.27 7.63 -4.37
C ASN A 147 8.53 7.63 -2.87
N SER A 148 9.45 6.80 -2.40
CA SER A 148 9.79 6.80 -0.99
C SER A 148 11.28 6.69 -0.72
N HIS A 149 11.68 7.35 0.37
CA HIS A 149 13.03 7.37 0.90
C HIS A 149 13.02 6.75 2.28
N THR A 150 13.85 5.75 2.50
CA THR A 150 14.11 5.18 3.81
C THR A 150 15.59 5.32 4.10
N ALA A 151 15.93 5.97 5.20
CA ALA A 151 17.29 6.03 5.70
C ALA A 151 17.32 5.48 7.14
N SER A 152 18.30 4.67 7.47
CA SER A 152 18.48 4.22 8.84
C SER A 152 19.96 4.16 9.21
N MET A 153 20.23 4.40 10.49
CA MET A 153 21.54 4.28 11.10
C MET A 153 21.41 3.53 12.42
N GLU A 154 22.30 2.59 12.64
CA GLU A 154 22.42 1.81 13.86
C GLU A 154 23.88 1.81 14.30
N ILE A 155 24.14 2.00 15.58
CA ILE A 155 25.49 2.05 16.14
C ILE A 155 25.60 1.05 17.29
N PRO A 156 25.83 -0.27 17.00
CA PRO A 156 26.11 -1.23 18.06
C PRO A 156 27.38 -0.89 18.79
N ILE A 157 27.26 -0.70 20.12
CA ILE A 157 28.35 -0.37 21.03
C ILE A 157 28.45 -1.48 22.09
N LYS A 158 29.53 -2.20 22.07
CA LYS A 158 29.83 -3.23 23.05
C LYS A 158 30.40 -2.57 24.32
N ILE A 159 29.60 -2.50 25.37
CA ILE A 159 30.00 -1.86 26.64
C ILE A 159 30.80 -2.83 27.52
N ALA A 160 30.42 -4.11 27.54
CA ALA A 160 31.11 -5.17 28.27
C ALA A 160 30.91 -6.52 27.55
N ASN A 161 31.59 -7.57 28.03
CA ASN A 161 31.48 -8.90 27.44
C ASN A 161 30.06 -9.47 27.38
N LYS A 162 29.14 -8.98 28.22
CA LYS A 162 27.76 -9.45 28.34
C LYS A 162 26.71 -8.40 27.91
N PHE A 163 27.14 -7.19 27.53
CA PHE A 163 26.22 -6.09 27.28
C PHE A 163 26.59 -5.30 26.01
N THR A 164 25.64 -5.16 25.12
CA THR A 164 25.78 -4.33 23.89
C THR A 164 24.57 -3.41 23.77
N LEU A 165 24.81 -2.13 23.56
CA LEU A 165 23.79 -1.11 23.31
C LEU A 165 23.62 -0.94 21.78
N TYR A 166 22.36 -0.81 21.32
CA TYR A 166 22.01 -0.64 19.91
C TYR A 166 21.19 0.64 19.69
N PRO A 167 21.75 1.84 19.82
CA PRO A 167 21.03 3.04 19.40
C PRO A 167 20.77 2.98 17.89
N SER A 168 19.54 3.27 17.52
CA SER A 168 19.11 3.28 16.12
C SER A 168 18.20 4.44 15.82
N TYR A 169 18.30 4.97 14.60
CA TYR A 169 17.42 6.00 14.06
C TYR A 169 16.97 5.59 12.68
N ARG A 170 15.68 5.82 12.38
CA ARG A 170 15.10 5.58 11.05
C ARG A 170 14.29 6.79 10.61
N PHE A 171 14.57 7.25 9.42
CA PHE A 171 13.81 8.25 8.70
C PHE A 171 13.06 7.60 7.55
N TYR A 172 11.81 8.01 7.35
CA TYR A 172 10.99 7.56 6.24
C TYR A 172 10.17 8.73 5.71
N ASN A 173 10.13 8.87 4.37
CA ASN A 173 9.28 9.81 3.66
C ASN A 173 8.71 9.13 2.41
N GLN A 174 7.45 9.45 2.08
CA GLN A 174 6.76 8.90 0.92
C GLN A 174 5.82 9.94 0.32
N THR A 175 5.72 9.96 -1.01
CA THR A 175 4.66 10.67 -1.73
C THR A 175 3.35 9.89 -1.70
N ALA A 176 2.23 10.55 -1.91
CA ALA A 176 0.95 9.88 -2.15
C ALA A 176 0.96 9.18 -3.52
N ALA A 177 0.15 8.14 -3.67
CA ALA A 177 -0.12 7.56 -4.99
C ALA A 177 -0.96 8.51 -5.85
N ASP A 178 -0.81 8.46 -7.17
CA ASP A 178 -1.56 9.29 -8.12
C ASP A 178 -3.07 9.04 -8.05
N TYR A 179 -3.46 7.85 -7.63
CA TYR A 179 -4.86 7.43 -7.44
C TYR A 179 -5.43 7.83 -6.08
N PHE A 180 -4.60 8.33 -5.16
CA PHE A 180 -5.07 8.74 -3.85
C PHE A 180 -5.77 10.11 -3.95
N ARG A 181 -7.00 10.16 -3.44
CA ARG A 181 -7.74 11.39 -3.26
C ARG A 181 -8.21 11.47 -1.81
N PRO A 182 -8.07 12.63 -1.15
CA PRO A 182 -8.67 12.86 0.15
C PRO A 182 -10.20 12.70 0.10
N TYR A 183 -10.81 12.44 1.25
CA TYR A 183 -12.27 12.35 1.39
C TYR A 183 -12.97 13.55 0.75
N GLU A 184 -14.03 13.32 0.02
CA GLU A 184 -14.84 14.32 -0.74
C GLU A 184 -14.08 15.11 -1.83
N LYS A 185 -12.88 14.67 -2.22
CA LYS A 185 -12.14 15.29 -3.35
C LYS A 185 -12.04 14.41 -4.58
N ALA A 186 -12.56 13.20 -4.52
CA ALA A 186 -12.75 12.39 -5.71
C ALA A 186 -13.92 12.97 -6.52
N LEU A 187 -13.78 13.03 -7.85
CA LEU A 187 -14.82 13.43 -8.78
C LEU A 187 -15.32 12.22 -9.55
N SER A 188 -16.61 12.23 -9.91
CA SER A 188 -17.32 11.13 -10.59
C SER A 188 -16.84 10.88 -12.02
#